data_a50e0deedc3a3315e5e45aa949bde84e
#
_entry.id   a50e0deedc3a3315e5e45aa949bde84e
#
_cell.length_a   1.000
_cell.length_b   1.000
_cell.length_c   1.000
_cell.angle_alpha   90.00
_cell.angle_beta   90.00
_cell.angle_gamma   90.00
#
_symmetry.space_group_name_H-M   'P 1'
#
loop_
_entity.id
_entity.type
_entity.pdbx_description
1 polymer ?
#
loop_
_entity_poly.entity_id
_entity_poly.type
_entity_poly.pdbx_seq_one_letter_code
_entity_poly.pdbx_strand_id
1 'polypeptide(L)'
;MRQCRACEQHLPLGPRPVLQAGDSARILIVGQAPGARVHASGTPWDDASGARLRTWMGIDAATFYDASQIAIIPMGYCYPGRGGGGDLPPRRECARLWLDHLLSKLPHVELTVLIGLHAQRHFLGARRKQSLTETVKAWREFAPQYLPLPHPSARNTAWFQRNPWFEHELLPVLRERIASFSDERSKSARLAHPSGEALRHA
;
A
#
# COMPACT_ATOMS: atom_id res chain seq x y z
N MET A 1 5.20 -7.16 -17.29
CA MET A 1 4.83 -7.81 -16.03
C MET A 1 3.41 -8.45 -16.08
N ARG A 2 2.37 -7.82 -16.64
CA ARG A 2 0.98 -8.38 -16.70
C ARG A 2 0.86 -9.77 -17.33
N GLN A 3 1.79 -10.17 -18.18
CA GLN A 3 1.87 -11.50 -18.83
C GLN A 3 2.82 -12.46 -18.11
N CYS A 4 3.25 -12.15 -16.87
CA CYS A 4 4.17 -13.00 -16.11
C CYS A 4 3.54 -14.36 -15.79
N ARG A 5 4.28 -15.45 -16.07
CA ARG A 5 3.91 -16.83 -15.79
C ARG A 5 4.96 -17.60 -14.96
N ALA A 6 5.93 -16.89 -14.37
CA ALA A 6 7.09 -17.49 -13.71
C ALA A 6 6.76 -18.50 -12.60
N CYS A 7 5.59 -18.41 -11.98
CA CYS A 7 5.15 -19.32 -10.93
C CYS A 7 3.77 -19.97 -11.22
N GLU A 8 3.37 -20.04 -12.49
CA GLU A 8 2.05 -20.53 -12.93
C GLU A 8 1.69 -21.89 -12.31
N GLN A 9 2.61 -22.85 -12.34
CA GLN A 9 2.42 -24.19 -11.77
C GLN A 9 2.15 -24.24 -10.25
N HIS A 10 2.36 -23.12 -9.55
CA HIS A 10 2.17 -22.98 -8.11
C HIS A 10 0.95 -22.12 -7.74
N LEU A 11 0.19 -21.67 -8.73
CA LEU A 11 -0.94 -20.77 -8.55
C LEU A 11 -2.26 -21.51 -8.81
N PRO A 12 -3.07 -21.77 -7.76
CA PRO A 12 -4.27 -22.62 -7.91
C PRO A 12 -5.34 -22.04 -8.84
N LEU A 13 -5.34 -20.70 -9.03
CA LEU A 13 -6.25 -20.01 -9.94
C LEU A 13 -5.54 -19.43 -11.18
N GLY A 14 -4.31 -19.89 -11.44
CA GLY A 14 -3.49 -19.40 -12.54
C GLY A 14 -2.89 -18.01 -12.31
N PRO A 15 -2.05 -17.54 -13.24
CA PRO A 15 -1.40 -16.24 -13.15
C PRO A 15 -2.35 -15.10 -13.47
N ARG A 16 -2.54 -14.21 -12.53
CA ARG A 16 -3.28 -12.94 -12.68
C ARG A 16 -2.63 -11.88 -11.82
N PRO A 17 -1.59 -11.19 -12.31
CA PRO A 17 -0.93 -10.14 -11.56
C PRO A 17 -1.86 -8.95 -11.29
N VAL A 18 -2.02 -8.58 -10.02
CA VAL A 18 -2.84 -7.46 -9.56
C VAL A 18 -1.96 -6.44 -8.86
N LEU A 19 -1.94 -5.22 -9.39
CA LEU A 19 -1.24 -4.07 -8.84
C LEU A 19 -1.80 -2.78 -9.46
N GLN A 20 -1.43 -1.65 -8.87
CA GLN A 20 -1.70 -0.31 -9.37
C GLN A 20 -0.40 0.50 -9.33
N ALA A 21 -0.08 1.22 -10.40
CA ALA A 21 1.09 2.09 -10.42
C ALA A 21 0.88 3.23 -11.43
N GLY A 22 1.25 4.43 -11.02
CA GLY A 22 1.42 5.61 -11.84
C GLY A 22 2.71 6.30 -11.44
N ASP A 23 3.43 6.85 -12.38
CA ASP A 23 4.76 7.44 -12.19
C ASP A 23 4.76 8.66 -11.26
N SER A 24 3.65 9.40 -11.21
CA SER A 24 3.45 10.56 -10.34
C SER A 24 3.00 10.20 -8.91
N ALA A 25 2.80 8.92 -8.58
CA ALA A 25 2.37 8.49 -7.26
C ALA A 25 3.38 8.89 -6.18
N ARG A 26 2.91 9.53 -5.12
CA ARG A 26 3.72 9.92 -3.95
C ARG A 26 3.60 8.94 -2.79
N ILE A 27 2.58 8.11 -2.79
CA ILE A 27 2.31 7.10 -1.77
C ILE A 27 2.42 5.72 -2.39
N LEU A 28 3.19 4.83 -1.78
CA LEU A 28 3.28 3.42 -2.14
C LEU A 28 2.68 2.57 -1.02
N ILE A 29 1.76 1.70 -1.37
CA ILE A 29 1.21 0.67 -0.47
C ILE A 29 1.81 -0.68 -0.83
N VAL A 30 2.48 -1.30 0.13
CA VAL A 30 3.07 -2.63 -0.04
C VAL A 30 2.37 -3.62 0.90
N GLY A 31 1.63 -4.55 0.31
CA GLY A 31 0.97 -5.65 1.03
C GLY A 31 1.63 -7.00 0.77
N GLN A 32 0.96 -8.08 1.19
CA GLN A 32 1.45 -9.45 1.01
C GLN A 32 1.28 -9.94 -0.43
N ALA A 33 0.05 -10.21 -0.84
CA ALA A 33 -0.35 -10.71 -2.15
C ALA A 33 -1.88 -10.54 -2.30
N PRO A 34 -2.42 -10.61 -3.54
CA PRO A 34 -3.86 -10.64 -3.76
C PRO A 34 -4.51 -11.83 -3.03
N GLY A 35 -5.63 -11.62 -2.35
CA GLY A 35 -6.51 -12.68 -1.88
C GLY A 35 -7.39 -13.21 -3.02
N ALA A 36 -8.16 -14.28 -2.78
CA ALA A 36 -9.04 -14.90 -3.79
C ALA A 36 -10.04 -13.89 -4.39
N ARG A 37 -10.64 -13.02 -3.56
CA ARG A 37 -11.57 -11.98 -4.01
C ARG A 37 -10.89 -10.94 -4.90
N VAL A 38 -9.72 -10.47 -4.50
CA VAL A 38 -8.89 -9.54 -5.28
C VAL A 38 -8.44 -10.19 -6.59
N HIS A 39 -8.09 -11.49 -6.57
CA HIS A 39 -7.81 -12.22 -7.79
C HIS A 39 -9.01 -12.25 -8.73
N ALA A 40 -10.22 -12.48 -8.22
CA ALA A 40 -11.44 -12.53 -9.03
C ALA A 40 -11.77 -11.17 -9.66
N SER A 41 -11.71 -10.08 -8.90
CA SER A 41 -12.01 -8.72 -9.40
C SER A 41 -10.88 -8.14 -10.26
N GLY A 42 -9.63 -8.48 -9.97
CA GLY A 42 -8.45 -7.85 -10.59
C GLY A 42 -8.14 -6.45 -10.05
N THR A 43 -8.85 -5.99 -9.03
CA THR A 43 -8.65 -4.68 -8.40
C THR A 43 -7.94 -4.87 -7.06
N PRO A 44 -6.79 -4.22 -6.82
CA PRO A 44 -6.05 -4.39 -5.57
C PRO A 44 -6.88 -3.91 -4.37
N TRP A 45 -6.83 -4.67 -3.25
CA TRP A 45 -7.58 -4.34 -2.04
C TRP A 45 -9.11 -4.23 -2.22
N ASP A 46 -9.69 -4.90 -3.20
CA ASP A 46 -11.15 -4.97 -3.38
C ASP A 46 -11.76 -6.04 -2.48
N ASP A 47 -11.62 -5.84 -1.18
CA ASP A 47 -12.14 -6.72 -0.12
C ASP A 47 -12.38 -5.93 1.18
N ALA A 48 -12.85 -6.64 2.22
CA ALA A 48 -13.10 -6.04 3.54
C ALA A 48 -11.83 -5.46 4.19
N SER A 49 -10.65 -6.06 3.92
CA SER A 49 -9.38 -5.53 4.40
C SER A 49 -9.04 -4.20 3.72
N GLY A 50 -9.29 -4.09 2.43
CA GLY A 50 -9.12 -2.84 1.69
C GLY A 50 -10.08 -1.74 2.13
N ALA A 51 -11.34 -2.08 2.44
CA ALA A 51 -12.28 -1.12 3.01
C ALA A 51 -11.75 -0.55 4.34
N ARG A 52 -11.27 -1.42 5.24
CA ARG A 52 -10.65 -1.00 6.51
C ARG A 52 -9.39 -0.17 6.28
N LEU A 53 -8.54 -0.54 5.30
CA LEU A 53 -7.34 0.20 4.97
C LEU A 53 -7.66 1.64 4.55
N ARG A 54 -8.65 1.83 3.68
CA ARG A 54 -9.13 3.18 3.29
C ARG A 54 -9.60 4.00 4.48
N THR A 55 -10.35 3.37 5.40
CA THR A 55 -10.77 4.01 6.66
C THR A 55 -9.56 4.43 7.52
N TRP A 56 -8.54 3.58 7.64
CA TRP A 56 -7.31 3.93 8.36
C TRP A 56 -6.58 5.10 7.72
N MET A 57 -6.53 5.12 6.40
CA MET A 57 -5.87 6.18 5.61
C MET A 57 -6.69 7.49 5.58
N GLY A 58 -7.98 7.45 5.95
CA GLY A 58 -8.86 8.62 5.92
C GLY A 58 -9.20 9.10 4.51
N ILE A 59 -9.21 8.20 3.52
CA ILE A 59 -9.48 8.51 2.11
C ILE A 59 -10.62 7.65 1.55
N ASP A 60 -11.26 8.15 0.52
CA ASP A 60 -12.29 7.45 -0.22
C ASP A 60 -11.73 6.48 -1.27
N ALA A 61 -12.62 5.73 -1.91
CA ALA A 61 -12.22 4.79 -2.95
C ALA A 61 -11.66 5.49 -4.20
N ALA A 62 -12.18 6.67 -4.55
CA ALA A 62 -11.72 7.41 -5.72
C ALA A 62 -10.24 7.81 -5.56
N THR A 63 -9.89 8.38 -4.42
CA THR A 63 -8.49 8.72 -4.08
C THR A 63 -7.61 7.48 -3.98
N PHE A 64 -8.09 6.41 -3.34
CA PHE A 64 -7.32 5.18 -3.16
C PHE A 64 -6.95 4.51 -4.48
N TYR A 65 -7.85 4.56 -5.47
CA TYR A 65 -7.63 3.97 -6.79
C TYR A 65 -7.11 4.97 -7.85
N ASP A 66 -6.82 6.20 -7.45
CA ASP A 66 -6.12 7.15 -8.32
C ASP A 66 -4.62 6.79 -8.38
N ALA A 67 -4.22 6.12 -9.45
CA ALA A 67 -2.84 5.69 -9.66
C ALA A 67 -1.85 6.86 -9.72
N SER A 68 -2.30 8.08 -9.99
CA SER A 68 -1.46 9.28 -9.97
C SER A 68 -1.10 9.74 -8.56
N GLN A 69 -1.79 9.25 -7.54
CA GLN A 69 -1.57 9.56 -6.14
C GLN A 69 -0.99 8.37 -5.36
N ILE A 70 -1.54 7.16 -5.60
CA ILE A 70 -1.26 5.96 -4.83
C ILE A 70 -0.84 4.82 -5.75
N ALA A 71 0.36 4.33 -5.56
CA ALA A 71 0.81 3.07 -6.11
C ALA A 71 0.53 1.93 -5.12
N ILE A 72 0.12 0.76 -5.61
CA ILE A 72 -0.15 -0.44 -4.82
C ILE A 72 0.64 -1.59 -5.44
N ILE A 73 1.74 -1.96 -4.80
CA ILE A 73 2.66 -2.99 -5.27
C ILE A 73 2.85 -4.02 -4.16
N PRO A 74 2.12 -5.15 -4.16
CA PRO A 74 2.29 -6.19 -3.16
C PRO A 74 3.60 -6.96 -3.36
N MET A 75 4.05 -7.70 -2.34
CA MET A 75 5.24 -8.57 -2.41
C MET A 75 5.07 -9.74 -3.37
N GLY A 76 3.83 -10.21 -3.58
CA GLY A 76 3.44 -11.18 -4.60
C GLY A 76 2.30 -10.62 -5.42
N TYR A 77 2.32 -10.78 -6.73
CA TYR A 77 1.35 -10.13 -7.63
C TYR A 77 0.15 -11.00 -7.97
N CYS A 78 0.23 -12.30 -7.73
CA CYS A 78 -0.85 -13.25 -7.97
C CYS A 78 -1.34 -13.87 -6.66
N TYR A 79 -2.56 -14.39 -6.66
CA TYR A 79 -3.10 -15.14 -5.53
C TYR A 79 -2.30 -16.43 -5.32
N PRO A 80 -1.63 -16.60 -4.17
CA PRO A 80 -0.73 -17.74 -3.95
C PRO A 80 -1.47 -19.02 -3.52
N GLY A 81 -2.78 -18.93 -3.28
CA GLY A 81 -3.56 -20.02 -2.70
C GLY A 81 -3.81 -19.86 -1.21
N ARG A 82 -4.54 -20.81 -0.63
CA ARG A 82 -4.94 -20.83 0.78
C ARG A 82 -4.34 -22.03 1.50
N GLY A 83 -3.87 -21.82 2.72
CA GLY A 83 -3.43 -22.85 3.65
C GLY A 83 -4.30 -22.89 4.91
N GLY A 84 -3.95 -23.72 5.90
CA GLY A 84 -4.72 -23.88 7.14
C GLY A 84 -4.88 -22.59 7.96
N GLY A 85 -3.90 -21.68 7.89
CA GLY A 85 -3.91 -20.40 8.62
C GLY A 85 -4.38 -19.18 7.82
N GLY A 86 -4.77 -19.34 6.56
CA GLY A 86 -5.15 -18.24 5.67
C GLY A 86 -4.48 -18.32 4.31
N ASP A 87 -4.34 -17.19 3.62
CA ASP A 87 -3.65 -17.15 2.35
C ASP A 87 -2.17 -17.48 2.53
N LEU A 88 -1.63 -18.24 1.59
CA LEU A 88 -0.22 -18.62 1.58
C LEU A 88 0.69 -17.40 1.46
N PRO A 89 1.97 -17.52 1.85
CA PRO A 89 2.97 -16.47 1.64
C PRO A 89 3.07 -16.05 0.17
N PRO A 90 3.49 -14.80 -0.10
CA PRO A 90 3.74 -14.36 -1.46
C PRO A 90 4.85 -15.21 -2.10
N ARG A 91 4.72 -15.49 -3.39
CA ARG A 91 5.78 -16.18 -4.14
C ARG A 91 7.05 -15.34 -4.16
N ARG A 92 8.17 -15.94 -3.77
CA ARG A 92 9.48 -15.25 -3.69
C ARG A 92 9.97 -14.75 -5.04
N GLU A 93 9.61 -15.45 -6.10
CA GLU A 93 9.96 -15.11 -7.48
C GLU A 93 9.44 -13.73 -7.87
N CYS A 94 8.27 -13.35 -7.36
CA CYS A 94 7.64 -12.07 -7.72
C CYS A 94 8.50 -10.86 -7.37
N ALA A 95 8.93 -10.73 -6.12
CA ALA A 95 9.77 -9.61 -5.69
C ALA A 95 11.13 -9.63 -6.40
N ARG A 96 11.77 -10.80 -6.52
CA ARG A 96 13.07 -10.94 -7.18
C ARG A 96 13.06 -10.52 -8.66
N LEU A 97 11.96 -10.79 -9.37
CA LEU A 97 11.88 -10.52 -10.81
C LEU A 97 11.41 -9.09 -11.11
N TRP A 98 10.56 -8.51 -10.26
CA TRP A 98 9.79 -7.35 -10.69
C TRP A 98 9.86 -6.16 -9.75
N LEU A 99 10.13 -6.34 -8.44
CA LEU A 99 9.95 -5.27 -7.47
C LEU A 99 10.86 -4.08 -7.76
N ASP A 100 12.15 -4.31 -7.93
CA ASP A 100 13.11 -3.21 -8.16
C ASP A 100 12.81 -2.48 -9.47
N HIS A 101 12.41 -3.22 -10.52
CA HIS A 101 11.99 -2.61 -11.79
C HIS A 101 10.72 -1.77 -11.63
N LEU A 102 9.75 -2.21 -10.83
CA LEU A 102 8.53 -1.43 -10.58
C LEU A 102 8.82 -0.20 -9.74
N LEU A 103 9.64 -0.34 -8.70
CA LEU A 103 10.03 0.79 -7.85
C LEU A 103 10.81 1.86 -8.62
N SER A 104 11.66 1.47 -9.57
CA SER A 104 12.39 2.42 -10.41
C SER A 104 11.48 3.27 -11.32
N LYS A 105 10.21 2.88 -11.49
CA LYS A 105 9.17 3.64 -12.22
C LYS A 105 8.33 4.55 -11.32
N LEU A 106 8.67 4.65 -10.05
CA LEU A 106 7.96 5.46 -9.06
C LEU A 106 8.90 6.47 -8.40
N PRO A 107 9.48 7.41 -9.17
CA PRO A 107 10.52 8.32 -8.67
C PRO A 107 10.02 9.33 -7.64
N HIS A 108 8.71 9.53 -7.52
CA HIS A 108 8.11 10.54 -6.67
C HIS A 108 7.55 9.98 -5.36
N VAL A 109 7.75 8.69 -5.07
CA VAL A 109 7.26 8.09 -3.81
C VAL A 109 8.01 8.65 -2.61
N GLU A 110 7.27 9.27 -1.70
CA GLU A 110 7.78 9.87 -0.46
C GLU A 110 7.34 9.12 0.79
N LEU A 111 6.20 8.43 0.72
CA LEU A 111 5.69 7.60 1.80
C LEU A 111 5.43 6.18 1.31
N THR A 112 6.05 5.20 1.97
CA THR A 112 5.77 3.77 1.74
C THR A 112 5.08 3.17 2.96
N VAL A 113 3.84 2.74 2.78
CA VAL A 113 3.03 2.06 3.80
C VAL A 113 3.28 0.55 3.73
N LEU A 114 3.93 0.00 4.75
CA LEU A 114 4.37 -1.41 4.79
C LEU A 114 3.38 -2.27 5.58
N ILE A 115 2.49 -2.97 4.88
CA ILE A 115 1.38 -3.72 5.50
C ILE A 115 1.76 -5.18 5.73
N GLY A 116 1.92 -5.54 6.99
CA GLY A 116 2.21 -6.90 7.44
C GLY A 116 3.67 -7.32 7.29
N LEU A 117 3.94 -8.54 7.76
CA LEU A 117 5.30 -9.04 7.98
C LEU A 117 6.17 -9.10 6.72
N HIS A 118 5.58 -9.48 5.56
CA HIS A 118 6.35 -9.70 4.33
C HIS A 118 6.90 -8.38 3.78
N ALA A 119 6.08 -7.33 3.73
CA ALA A 119 6.50 -5.99 3.33
C ALA A 119 7.55 -5.43 4.31
N GLN A 120 7.30 -5.52 5.62
CA GLN A 120 8.23 -5.05 6.65
C GLN A 120 9.58 -5.78 6.60
N ARG A 121 9.59 -7.09 6.39
CA ARG A 121 10.85 -7.85 6.23
C ARG A 121 11.68 -7.39 5.05
N HIS A 122 11.04 -7.13 3.92
CA HIS A 122 11.74 -6.75 2.71
C HIS A 122 12.31 -5.33 2.82
N PHE A 123 11.48 -4.35 3.17
CA PHE A 123 11.87 -2.95 3.14
C PHE A 123 12.67 -2.47 4.35
N LEU A 124 12.44 -3.06 5.52
CA LEU A 124 13.15 -2.67 6.74
C LEU A 124 14.37 -3.54 7.03
N GLY A 125 14.43 -4.77 6.48
CA GLY A 125 15.56 -5.67 6.65
C GLY A 125 15.92 -5.88 8.12
N ALA A 126 17.18 -5.64 8.47
CA ALA A 126 17.71 -5.74 9.84
C ALA A 126 17.19 -4.65 10.79
N ARG A 127 16.64 -3.54 10.26
CA ARG A 127 16.08 -2.44 11.08
C ARG A 127 14.77 -2.83 11.78
N ARG A 128 14.03 -3.82 11.25
CA ARG A 128 12.79 -4.27 11.90
C ARG A 128 13.08 -4.85 13.29
N LYS A 129 12.09 -4.74 14.18
CA LYS A 129 12.18 -5.35 15.51
C LYS A 129 11.87 -6.86 15.45
N GLN A 130 11.99 -7.54 16.59
CA GLN A 130 11.81 -9.00 16.70
C GLN A 130 10.40 -9.46 16.28
N SER A 131 9.38 -8.68 16.63
CA SER A 131 7.98 -8.96 16.28
C SER A 131 7.39 -7.89 15.37
N LEU A 132 6.27 -8.24 14.70
CA LEU A 132 5.47 -7.27 13.95
C LEU A 132 4.97 -6.15 14.87
N THR A 133 4.48 -6.49 16.05
CA THR A 133 3.95 -5.51 17.01
C THR A 133 5.01 -4.50 17.43
N GLU A 134 6.20 -4.96 17.78
CA GLU A 134 7.32 -4.07 18.12
C GLU A 134 7.76 -3.21 16.94
N THR A 135 7.79 -3.77 15.74
CA THR A 135 8.11 -3.01 14.53
C THR A 135 7.08 -1.90 14.29
N VAL A 136 5.78 -2.22 14.40
CA VAL A 136 4.72 -1.22 14.25
C VAL A 136 4.79 -0.17 15.37
N LYS A 137 5.06 -0.57 16.63
CA LYS A 137 5.21 0.35 17.76
C LYS A 137 6.39 1.31 17.61
N ALA A 138 7.46 0.84 16.97
CA ALA A 138 8.66 1.63 16.68
C ALA A 138 8.55 2.46 15.37
N TRP A 139 7.36 2.73 14.86
CA TRP A 139 7.13 3.36 13.55
C TRP A 139 7.90 4.68 13.36
N ARG A 140 8.11 5.43 14.45
CA ARG A 140 8.85 6.70 14.41
C ARG A 140 10.30 6.56 13.94
N GLU A 141 10.92 5.39 14.16
CA GLU A 141 12.28 5.10 13.71
C GLU A 141 12.40 4.89 12.19
N PHE A 142 11.27 4.65 11.52
CA PHE A 142 11.20 4.40 10.08
C PHE A 142 10.65 5.59 9.30
N ALA A 143 10.00 6.54 10.00
CA ALA A 143 9.52 7.78 9.43
C ALA A 143 10.69 8.67 8.96
N PRO A 144 10.48 9.55 7.98
CA PRO A 144 9.23 9.81 7.25
C PRO A 144 8.96 8.83 6.11
N GLN A 145 9.94 8.05 5.66
CA GLN A 145 9.91 7.24 4.44
C GLN A 145 9.01 6.01 4.55
N TYR A 146 9.06 5.31 5.71
CA TYR A 146 8.31 4.07 5.90
C TYR A 146 7.34 4.17 7.06
N LEU A 147 6.14 3.63 6.87
CA LEU A 147 5.16 3.49 7.95
C LEU A 147 4.68 2.03 8.03
N PRO A 148 5.20 1.24 8.98
CA PRO A 148 4.80 -0.14 9.15
C PRO A 148 3.41 -0.24 9.80
N LEU A 149 2.52 -1.02 9.19
CA LEU A 149 1.17 -1.30 9.69
C LEU A 149 0.94 -2.80 9.88
N PRO A 150 0.06 -3.21 10.80
CA PRO A 150 -0.47 -4.56 10.81
C PRO A 150 -1.38 -4.77 9.58
N HIS A 151 -1.66 -6.04 9.24
CA HIS A 151 -2.62 -6.31 8.17
C HIS A 151 -4.05 -5.97 8.64
N PRO A 152 -4.87 -5.25 7.84
CA PRO A 152 -6.21 -4.81 8.22
C PRO A 152 -7.29 -5.90 8.22
N SER A 153 -6.89 -7.16 8.19
CA SER A 153 -7.80 -8.31 8.24
C SER A 153 -8.58 -8.38 9.56
N ALA A 154 -9.82 -8.84 9.48
CA ALA A 154 -10.64 -9.15 10.65
C ALA A 154 -9.99 -10.18 11.60
N ARG A 155 -9.10 -11.04 11.08
CA ARG A 155 -8.31 -11.98 11.91
C ARG A 155 -7.44 -11.29 12.95
N ASN A 156 -7.10 -10.04 12.75
CA ASN A 156 -6.29 -9.25 13.67
C ASN A 156 -7.13 -8.44 14.69
N THR A 157 -8.44 -8.66 14.79
CA THR A 157 -9.31 -7.92 15.72
C THR A 157 -8.81 -7.99 17.16
N ALA A 158 -8.41 -9.17 17.63
CA ALA A 158 -7.83 -9.32 18.97
C ALA A 158 -6.49 -8.58 19.13
N TRP A 159 -5.73 -8.41 18.05
CA TRP A 159 -4.52 -7.59 18.07
C TRP A 159 -4.87 -6.10 18.25
N PHE A 160 -5.85 -5.58 17.52
CA PHE A 160 -6.29 -4.17 17.62
C PHE A 160 -6.80 -3.87 19.03
N GLN A 161 -7.60 -4.75 19.61
CA GLN A 161 -8.09 -4.60 20.99
C GLN A 161 -6.98 -4.53 22.03
N ARG A 162 -5.89 -5.30 21.84
CA ARG A 162 -4.72 -5.30 22.74
C ARG A 162 -3.75 -4.16 22.47
N ASN A 163 -3.89 -3.44 21.39
CA ASN A 163 -2.97 -2.38 20.97
C ASN A 163 -3.74 -1.09 20.58
N PRO A 164 -4.50 -0.48 21.51
CA PRO A 164 -5.30 0.72 21.22
C PRO A 164 -4.45 1.92 20.78
N TRP A 165 -3.17 1.98 21.20
CA TRP A 165 -2.22 2.99 20.75
C TRP A 165 -2.11 3.06 19.21
N PHE A 166 -2.33 1.97 18.51
CA PHE A 166 -2.32 1.94 17.05
C PHE A 166 -3.36 2.91 16.46
N GLU A 167 -4.57 2.88 16.98
CA GLU A 167 -5.67 3.76 16.51
C GLU A 167 -5.51 5.19 17.02
N HIS A 168 -5.01 5.39 18.23
CA HIS A 168 -4.94 6.70 18.86
C HIS A 168 -3.65 7.47 18.55
N GLU A 169 -2.54 6.80 18.23
CA GLU A 169 -1.27 7.46 17.95
C GLU A 169 -0.85 7.35 16.49
N LEU A 170 -0.93 6.16 15.89
CA LEU A 170 -0.34 5.94 14.57
C LEU A 170 -1.31 6.33 13.44
N LEU A 171 -2.58 5.98 13.53
CA LEU A 171 -3.55 6.31 12.48
C LEU A 171 -3.74 7.83 12.27
N PRO A 172 -3.78 8.69 13.30
CA PRO A 172 -3.78 10.13 13.08
C PRO A 172 -2.59 10.63 12.26
N VAL A 173 -1.39 10.16 12.57
CA VAL A 173 -0.17 10.51 11.83
C VAL A 173 -0.23 10.03 10.38
N LEU A 174 -0.73 8.82 10.14
CA LEU A 174 -0.93 8.30 8.78
C LEU A 174 -1.86 9.22 7.98
N ARG A 175 -3.00 9.61 8.56
CA ARG A 175 -3.98 10.49 7.92
C ARG A 175 -3.43 11.87 7.63
N GLU A 176 -2.75 12.48 8.60
CA GLU A 176 -2.09 13.78 8.44
C GLU A 176 -1.07 13.76 7.30
N ARG A 177 -0.23 12.73 7.27
CA ARG A 177 0.76 12.55 6.20
C ARG A 177 0.12 12.39 4.83
N ILE A 178 -0.97 11.65 4.71
CA ILE A 178 -1.70 11.47 3.45
C ILE A 178 -2.36 12.78 3.02
N ALA A 179 -2.99 13.51 3.94
CA ALA A 179 -3.63 14.79 3.66
C ALA A 179 -2.63 15.83 3.14
N SER A 180 -1.42 15.89 3.70
CA SER A 180 -0.37 16.83 3.25
C SER A 180 -0.03 16.68 1.77
N PHE A 181 -0.03 15.46 1.23
CA PHE A 181 0.21 15.22 -0.20
C PHE A 181 -0.91 15.74 -1.10
N SER A 182 -2.16 15.68 -0.63
CA SER A 182 -3.33 16.19 -1.36
C SER A 182 -3.32 17.72 -1.40
N ASP A 183 -2.95 18.39 -0.28
CA ASP A 183 -2.89 19.83 -0.17
C ASP A 183 -1.79 20.45 -1.05
N GLU A 184 -0.61 19.83 -1.09
CA GLU A 184 0.50 20.28 -1.93
C GLU A 184 0.14 20.17 -3.42
N ARG A 185 -0.54 19.10 -3.83
CA ARG A 185 -1.02 18.93 -5.19
C ARG A 185 -2.05 20.01 -5.56
N SER A 186 -2.97 20.32 -4.67
CA SER A 186 -3.97 21.38 -4.87
C SER A 186 -3.32 22.76 -5.00
N LYS A 187 -2.28 23.04 -4.22
CA LYS A 187 -1.49 24.28 -4.34
C LYS A 187 -0.75 24.35 -5.66
N SER A 188 -0.07 23.28 -6.08
CA SER A 188 0.66 23.21 -7.34
C SER A 188 -0.26 23.37 -8.55
N ALA A 189 -1.45 22.78 -8.53
CA ALA A 189 -2.44 22.93 -9.59
C ALA A 189 -2.97 24.37 -9.72
N ARG A 190 -3.17 25.07 -8.60
CA ARG A 190 -3.58 26.50 -8.59
C ARG A 190 -2.48 27.42 -9.12
N LEU A 191 -1.23 27.13 -8.85
CA LEU A 191 -0.10 27.91 -9.35
C LEU A 191 0.13 27.69 -10.86
N ALA A 192 -0.16 26.48 -11.37
CA ALA A 192 -0.05 26.15 -12.78
C ALA A 192 -1.17 26.76 -13.65
N HIS A 193 -2.31 27.14 -13.04
CA HIS A 193 -3.45 27.79 -13.70
C HIS A 193 -3.87 29.01 -12.88
N PRO A 194 -3.11 30.12 -12.94
CA PRO A 194 -3.57 31.38 -12.35
C PRO A 194 -4.84 31.78 -13.08
N SER A 195 -5.96 31.78 -12.38
CA SER A 195 -7.27 32.20 -12.88
C SER A 195 -7.14 33.52 -13.60
N GLY A 196 -7.42 33.54 -14.89
CA GLY A 196 -7.49 34.74 -15.74
C GLY A 196 -8.68 35.62 -15.36
N GLU A 197 -8.63 36.25 -14.19
CA GLU A 197 -9.66 37.15 -13.66
C GLU A 197 -9.11 38.57 -13.46
N ALA A 198 -8.36 39.05 -14.44
CA ALA A 198 -7.86 40.40 -14.44
C ALA A 198 -7.82 41.04 -15.83
N LEU A 199 -8.92 40.94 -16.63
CA LEU A 199 -9.08 41.74 -17.85
C LEU A 199 -10.59 41.91 -18.19
N ARG A 200 -11.34 42.47 -17.26
CA ARG A 200 -12.61 43.16 -17.59
C ARG A 200 -12.76 44.34 -16.64
N HIS A 201 -12.12 45.43 -16.97
CA HIS A 201 -12.49 46.81 -16.69
C HIS A 201 -11.34 47.71 -17.22
N ALA A 202 -11.47 48.07 -18.49
CA ALA A 202 -10.94 49.29 -19.08
C ALA A 202 -11.88 49.69 -20.22
#